data_af7b68e2c5ba6ac3110ef91af0de47d0
#
_entry.id   af7b68e2c5ba6ac3110ef91af0de47d0
#
_cell.length_a   1.000
_cell.length_b   1.000
_cell.length_c   1.000
_cell.angle_alpha   90.00
_cell.angle_beta   90.00
_cell.angle_gamma   90.00
#
_symmetry.space_group_name_H-M   'P 1'
#
loop_
_entity.id
_entity.type
_entity.pdbx_description
1 polymer ?
#
loop_
_entity_poly.entity_id
_entity_poly.type
_entity_poly.pdbx_seq_one_letter_code
_entity_poly.pdbx_strand_id
1 'polypeptide(L)'
;FFVEPDIWELLGRCAKIAAEEGAQILPEIHEHFSIQQKLACRDYYVYDFALPMLLLHAIYFKNSEYLKHWFEICPRKQFTTLDTHDGIGVVDVRGLLPDEEIEAAKEHLFEYGANVKRVYNTEKYNNLDIYQINCTYYSALGDDDNAYLLARAIQFFAPGTPQVYYVGLLAGKNDISLLEETKEGRNINRHYYTEEEIGREVERPVVKQLLELMKLRNTHPAFDGEFYMLPCEKEQLILGW
;
A
#
# COMPACT_ATOMS: atom_id res chain seq x y z
N PHE A 1 18.41 4.85 7.27
CA PHE A 1 17.97 6.20 7.66
C PHE A 1 18.21 7.17 6.51
N PHE A 2 17.19 7.95 6.15
CA PHE A 2 17.28 8.98 5.13
C PHE A 2 17.84 10.27 5.77
N VAL A 3 19.16 10.46 5.70
CA VAL A 3 19.85 11.60 6.34
C VAL A 3 20.26 12.62 5.28
N GLU A 4 19.59 13.76 5.28
CA GLU A 4 19.96 14.90 4.42
C GLU A 4 21.11 15.72 5.04
N PRO A 5 22.04 16.29 4.25
CA PRO A 5 22.06 16.32 2.77
C PRO A 5 22.78 15.11 2.12
N ASP A 6 23.53 14.33 2.85
CA ASP A 6 24.53 13.37 2.34
C ASP A 6 23.90 12.25 1.51
N ILE A 7 22.66 11.86 1.84
CA ILE A 7 21.91 10.82 1.10
C ILE A 7 21.76 11.14 -0.38
N TRP A 8 21.66 12.42 -0.74
CA TRP A 8 21.46 12.82 -2.14
C TRP A 8 22.69 12.54 -3.01
N GLU A 9 23.90 12.69 -2.47
CA GLU A 9 25.11 12.31 -3.17
C GLU A 9 25.18 10.80 -3.37
N LEU A 10 24.88 10.03 -2.32
CA LEU A 10 24.88 8.56 -2.40
C LEU A 10 23.87 8.05 -3.44
N LEU A 11 22.63 8.53 -3.38
CA LEU A 11 21.59 8.17 -4.36
C LEU A 11 22.00 8.55 -5.78
N GLY A 12 22.57 9.74 -5.97
CA GLY A 12 23.04 10.17 -7.28
C GLY A 12 24.16 9.28 -7.85
N ARG A 13 25.07 8.79 -7.00
CA ARG A 13 26.10 7.83 -7.39
C ARG A 13 25.51 6.47 -7.78
N CYS A 14 24.56 5.97 -6.97
CA CYS A 14 23.86 4.71 -7.28
C CYS A 14 23.06 4.82 -8.58
N ALA A 15 22.34 5.93 -8.77
CA ALA A 15 21.56 6.17 -9.99
C ALA A 15 22.44 6.22 -11.24
N LYS A 16 23.62 6.84 -11.13
CA LYS A 16 24.59 6.87 -12.25
C LYS A 16 25.06 5.47 -12.64
N ILE A 17 25.45 4.65 -11.65
CA ILE A 17 25.88 3.26 -11.88
C ILE A 17 24.77 2.44 -12.52
N ALA A 18 23.53 2.57 -11.99
CA ALA A 18 22.39 1.87 -12.56
C ALA A 18 22.10 2.28 -14.01
N ALA A 19 22.20 3.58 -14.31
CA ALA A 19 21.97 4.11 -15.66
C ALA A 19 23.01 3.63 -16.68
N GLU A 20 24.26 3.41 -16.28
CA GLU A 20 25.32 2.84 -17.13
C GLU A 20 24.94 1.42 -17.59
N GLU A 21 24.16 0.69 -16.81
CA GLU A 21 23.62 -0.65 -17.11
C GLU A 21 22.19 -0.62 -17.67
N GLY A 22 21.65 0.55 -18.02
CA GLY A 22 20.28 0.71 -18.53
C GLY A 22 19.18 0.47 -17.49
N ALA A 23 19.51 0.52 -16.21
CA ALA A 23 18.57 0.32 -15.09
C ALA A 23 18.22 1.66 -14.40
N GLN A 24 17.13 1.65 -13.67
CA GLN A 24 16.70 2.75 -12.80
C GLN A 24 16.61 2.26 -11.36
N ILE A 25 16.80 3.16 -10.40
CA ILE A 25 16.64 2.83 -9.00
C ILE A 25 15.26 3.25 -8.49
N LEU A 26 14.71 2.43 -7.61
CA LEU A 26 13.48 2.68 -6.86
C LEU A 26 13.82 2.63 -5.37
N PRO A 27 14.10 3.76 -4.72
CA PRO A 27 14.39 3.81 -3.29
C PRO A 27 13.18 3.38 -2.46
N GLU A 28 13.38 2.39 -1.59
CA GLU A 28 12.37 1.98 -0.62
C GLU A 28 12.61 2.74 0.69
N ILE A 29 11.74 3.71 0.97
CA ILE A 29 11.89 4.61 2.12
C ILE A 29 10.53 4.78 2.79
N HIS A 30 10.41 4.28 4.01
CA HIS A 30 9.27 4.53 4.89
C HIS A 30 9.56 5.75 5.77
N GLU A 31 9.02 6.89 5.36
CA GLU A 31 9.24 8.16 6.00
C GLU A 31 8.05 9.09 5.70
N HIS A 32 7.99 10.27 6.30
CA HIS A 32 7.00 11.28 6.00
C HIS A 32 6.85 11.49 4.47
N PHE A 33 5.63 11.58 3.97
CA PHE A 33 5.32 11.63 2.52
C PHE A 33 6.10 12.70 1.74
N SER A 34 6.52 13.79 2.40
CA SER A 34 7.33 14.83 1.75
C SER A 34 8.68 14.33 1.24
N ILE A 35 9.21 13.24 1.80
CA ILE A 35 10.44 12.61 1.29
C ILE A 35 10.16 11.95 -0.06
N GLN A 36 9.02 11.29 -0.23
CA GLN A 36 8.59 10.74 -1.52
C GLN A 36 8.46 11.84 -2.58
N GLN A 37 7.88 12.99 -2.21
CA GLN A 37 7.80 14.15 -3.10
C GLN A 37 9.19 14.70 -3.47
N LYS A 38 10.11 14.82 -2.51
CA LYS A 38 11.50 15.24 -2.77
C LYS A 38 12.25 14.30 -3.71
N LEU A 39 12.05 12.99 -3.57
CA LEU A 39 12.63 11.98 -4.46
C LEU A 39 12.05 12.09 -5.87
N ALA A 40 10.74 12.17 -5.99
CA ALA A 40 10.06 12.31 -7.28
C ALA A 40 10.46 13.61 -8.01
N CYS A 41 10.64 14.74 -7.29
CA CYS A 41 11.16 15.98 -7.84
C CYS A 41 12.60 15.86 -8.39
N ARG A 42 13.34 14.83 -8.00
CA ARG A 42 14.68 14.49 -8.53
C ARG A 42 14.65 13.36 -9.55
N ASP A 43 13.47 13.07 -10.10
CA ASP A 43 13.23 12.07 -11.13
C ASP A 43 13.42 10.61 -10.69
N TYR A 44 13.42 10.32 -9.38
CA TYR A 44 13.36 8.95 -8.90
C TYR A 44 11.92 8.40 -8.97
N TYR A 45 11.79 7.10 -9.23
CA TYR A 45 10.57 6.39 -8.88
C TYR A 45 10.43 6.33 -7.36
N VAL A 46 9.20 6.32 -6.87
CA VAL A 46 8.90 6.19 -5.44
C VAL A 46 7.78 5.18 -5.21
N TYR A 47 7.68 4.65 -4.01
CA TYR A 47 6.50 3.92 -3.57
C TYR A 47 5.45 4.86 -2.98
N ASP A 48 4.20 4.60 -3.26
CA ASP A 48 3.07 5.24 -2.60
C ASP A 48 2.70 4.43 -1.34
N PHE A 49 3.40 4.68 -0.24
CA PHE A 49 3.11 4.04 1.04
C PHE A 49 2.03 4.77 1.85
N ALA A 50 1.57 5.95 1.39
CA ALA A 50 0.46 6.65 2.01
C ALA A 50 -0.91 6.08 1.58
N LEU A 51 -1.01 5.63 0.33
CA LEU A 51 -2.27 5.13 -0.25
C LEU A 51 -2.95 4.05 0.60
N PRO A 52 -2.25 3.01 1.12
CA PRO A 52 -2.91 1.94 1.86
C PRO A 52 -3.75 2.43 3.03
N MET A 53 -3.17 3.26 3.90
CA MET A 53 -3.85 3.77 5.10
C MET A 53 -4.91 4.80 4.74
N LEU A 54 -4.67 5.70 3.79
CA LEU A 54 -5.65 6.68 3.32
C LEU A 54 -6.88 6.01 2.74
N LEU A 55 -6.70 4.93 2.00
CA LEU A 55 -7.79 4.19 1.40
C LEU A 55 -8.58 3.38 2.43
N LEU A 56 -7.92 2.74 3.40
CA LEU A 56 -8.59 2.11 4.53
C LEU A 56 -9.43 3.12 5.31
N HIS A 57 -8.86 4.27 5.65
CA HIS A 57 -9.58 5.35 6.31
C HIS A 57 -10.83 5.76 5.50
N ALA A 58 -10.66 5.98 4.18
CA ALA A 58 -11.78 6.38 3.32
C ALA A 58 -12.92 5.35 3.32
N ILE A 59 -12.60 4.06 3.33
CA ILE A 59 -13.60 2.96 3.36
C ILE A 59 -14.24 2.85 4.75
N TYR A 60 -13.45 2.85 5.82
CA TYR A 60 -13.95 2.69 7.20
C TYR A 60 -14.91 3.81 7.61
N PHE A 61 -14.52 5.04 7.33
CA PHE A 61 -15.25 6.23 7.80
C PHE A 61 -16.11 6.90 6.72
N LYS A 62 -16.18 6.31 5.52
CA LYS A 62 -16.91 6.87 4.37
C LYS A 62 -16.53 8.33 4.11
N ASN A 63 -15.23 8.62 4.17
CA ASN A 63 -14.68 9.94 4.01
C ASN A 63 -13.45 9.91 3.06
N SER A 64 -13.65 10.30 1.81
CA SER A 64 -12.61 10.31 0.78
C SER A 64 -11.80 11.62 0.69
N GLU A 65 -12.06 12.61 1.53
CA GLU A 65 -11.45 13.94 1.41
C GLU A 65 -9.91 13.90 1.53
N TYR A 66 -9.38 13.13 2.50
CA TYR A 66 -7.93 12.99 2.65
C TYR A 66 -7.30 12.23 1.48
N LEU A 67 -7.99 11.23 0.95
CA LEU A 67 -7.55 10.47 -0.22
C LEU A 67 -7.57 11.34 -1.48
N LYS A 68 -8.60 12.17 -1.68
CA LYS A 68 -8.68 13.16 -2.75
C LYS A 68 -7.51 14.14 -2.67
N HIS A 69 -7.29 14.70 -1.48
CA HIS A 69 -6.16 15.62 -1.27
C HIS A 69 -4.82 14.95 -1.62
N TRP A 70 -4.62 13.71 -1.22
CA TRP A 70 -3.42 12.96 -1.60
C TRP A 70 -3.29 12.83 -3.12
N PHE A 71 -4.34 12.46 -3.83
CA PHE A 71 -4.30 12.34 -5.30
C PHE A 71 -4.03 13.65 -6.03
N GLU A 72 -4.31 14.80 -5.43
CA GLU A 72 -3.93 16.12 -5.95
C GLU A 72 -2.42 16.36 -5.87
N ILE A 73 -1.78 15.96 -4.77
CA ILE A 73 -0.40 16.33 -4.44
C ILE A 73 0.62 15.18 -4.58
N CYS A 74 0.18 13.93 -4.76
CA CYS A 74 1.07 12.77 -4.85
C CYS A 74 1.95 12.81 -6.11
N PRO A 75 3.14 12.22 -6.05
CA PRO A 75 3.97 12.01 -7.24
C PRO A 75 3.23 11.23 -8.33
N ARG A 76 3.52 11.55 -9.61
CA ARG A 76 2.98 10.78 -10.74
C ARG A 76 3.91 9.62 -11.13
N LYS A 77 5.20 9.77 -10.89
CA LYS A 77 6.23 8.73 -11.12
C LYS A 77 6.35 7.87 -9.86
N GLN A 78 5.32 7.09 -9.58
CA GLN A 78 5.24 6.24 -8.38
C GLN A 78 4.66 4.88 -8.67
N PHE A 79 4.95 3.92 -7.78
CA PHE A 79 4.29 2.63 -7.70
C PHE A 79 3.24 2.68 -6.60
N THR A 80 1.97 2.55 -6.97
CA THR A 80 0.88 2.44 -6.01
C THR A 80 0.79 1.01 -5.49
N THR A 81 0.77 0.83 -4.17
CA THR A 81 0.63 -0.47 -3.54
C THR A 81 -0.41 -0.40 -2.42
N LEU A 82 -1.10 -1.51 -2.14
CA LEU A 82 -1.97 -1.63 -0.96
C LEU A 82 -1.35 -2.54 0.09
N ASP A 83 -0.57 -3.50 -0.35
CA ASP A 83 0.10 -4.50 0.46
C ASP A 83 1.51 -4.78 -0.06
N THR A 84 2.37 -5.14 0.86
CA THR A 84 3.74 -5.58 0.60
C THR A 84 4.09 -6.73 1.54
N HIS A 85 5.34 -7.19 1.50
CA HIS A 85 5.88 -8.13 2.48
C HIS A 85 6.09 -7.50 3.88
N ASP A 86 5.98 -6.18 3.97
CA ASP A 86 5.99 -5.40 5.21
C ASP A 86 4.57 -5.10 5.69
N GLY A 87 4.41 -4.19 6.64
CA GLY A 87 3.12 -3.78 7.15
C GLY A 87 2.50 -2.61 6.38
N ILE A 88 1.29 -2.26 6.78
CA ILE A 88 0.59 -1.04 6.34
C ILE A 88 1.23 0.16 7.04
N GLY A 89 1.70 1.13 6.27
CA GLY A 89 2.42 2.30 6.77
C GLY A 89 1.53 3.23 7.60
N VAL A 90 2.04 3.66 8.74
CA VAL A 90 1.40 4.65 9.64
C VAL A 90 2.12 5.98 9.57
N VAL A 91 3.46 5.96 9.54
CA VAL A 91 4.28 7.18 9.47
C VAL A 91 4.09 7.92 8.15
N ASP A 92 3.80 7.18 7.09
CA ASP A 92 3.64 7.68 5.73
C ASP A 92 2.42 8.59 5.55
N VAL A 93 1.44 8.53 6.46
CA VAL A 93 0.21 9.36 6.42
C VAL A 93 0.20 10.49 7.44
N ARG A 94 1.27 10.67 8.21
CA ARG A 94 1.39 11.80 9.12
C ARG A 94 1.39 13.13 8.34
N GLY A 95 0.54 14.05 8.76
CA GLY A 95 0.32 15.30 8.05
C GLY A 95 -0.64 15.23 6.86
N LEU A 96 -1.05 14.02 6.45
CA LEU A 96 -2.17 13.79 5.52
C LEU A 96 -3.47 13.46 6.26
N LEU A 97 -3.37 12.69 7.35
CA LEU A 97 -4.46 12.43 8.29
C LEU A 97 -4.17 13.11 9.61
N PRO A 98 -5.18 13.62 10.33
CA PRO A 98 -5.08 13.99 11.74
C PRO A 98 -4.70 12.78 12.61
N ASP A 99 -3.99 13.01 13.71
CA ASP A 99 -3.53 11.92 14.60
C ASP A 99 -4.70 11.09 15.15
N GLU A 100 -5.83 11.72 15.47
CA GLU A 100 -7.06 11.03 15.93
C GLU A 100 -7.63 10.11 14.85
N GLU A 101 -7.58 10.48 13.59
CA GLU A 101 -8.06 9.65 12.48
C GLU A 101 -7.10 8.48 12.20
N ILE A 102 -5.80 8.68 12.41
CA ILE A 102 -4.80 7.61 12.33
C ILE A 102 -5.07 6.58 13.45
N GLU A 103 -5.28 7.04 14.69
CA GLU A 103 -5.56 6.13 15.81
C GLU A 103 -6.87 5.36 15.59
N ALA A 104 -7.95 6.02 15.13
CA ALA A 104 -9.21 5.37 14.81
C ALA A 104 -9.07 4.30 13.71
N ALA A 105 -8.31 4.57 12.65
CA ALA A 105 -8.04 3.59 11.59
C ALA A 105 -7.22 2.40 12.10
N LYS A 106 -6.27 2.62 13.02
CA LYS A 106 -5.49 1.55 13.68
C LYS A 106 -6.38 0.66 14.53
N GLU A 107 -7.34 1.24 15.29
CA GLU A 107 -8.28 0.47 16.09
C GLU A 107 -9.10 -0.47 15.22
N HIS A 108 -9.64 0.01 14.09
CA HIS A 108 -10.33 -0.84 13.11
C HIS A 108 -9.45 -1.97 12.57
N LEU A 109 -8.20 -1.69 12.25
CA LEU A 109 -7.25 -2.73 11.81
C LEU A 109 -7.07 -3.83 12.87
N PHE A 110 -6.99 -3.44 14.14
CA PHE A 110 -6.88 -4.41 15.24
C PHE A 110 -8.16 -5.22 15.45
N GLU A 111 -9.33 -4.65 15.22
CA GLU A 111 -10.59 -5.38 15.24
C GLU A 111 -10.65 -6.46 14.15
N TYR A 112 -10.05 -6.21 12.99
CA TYR A 112 -9.92 -7.16 11.88
C TYR A 112 -8.71 -8.10 11.99
N GLY A 113 -8.10 -8.20 13.16
CA GLY A 113 -7.07 -9.19 13.47
C GLY A 113 -5.69 -8.82 12.92
N ALA A 114 -5.41 -7.55 12.69
CA ALA A 114 -4.06 -7.09 12.43
C ALA A 114 -3.11 -7.53 13.54
N ASN A 115 -1.84 -7.78 13.20
CA ASN A 115 -0.86 -8.22 14.17
C ASN A 115 -0.76 -7.24 15.32
N VAL A 116 -1.10 -7.76 16.46
CA VAL A 116 -1.24 -6.97 17.66
C VAL A 116 0.10 -6.96 18.38
N LYS A 117 0.74 -5.83 18.39
CA LYS A 117 1.85 -5.50 19.27
C LYS A 117 1.72 -6.07 20.69
N ARG A 118 0.49 -6.15 21.20
CA ARG A 118 0.19 -6.54 22.59
C ARG A 118 0.51 -7.99 22.95
N VAL A 119 0.59 -8.89 21.98
CA VAL A 119 0.78 -10.34 22.24
C VAL A 119 2.22 -10.79 22.05
N TYR A 120 2.96 -10.19 21.13
CA TYR A 120 4.28 -10.68 20.69
C TYR A 120 5.43 -9.69 20.90
N ASN A 121 5.17 -8.51 21.49
CA ASN A 121 6.21 -7.54 21.76
C ASN A 121 6.90 -7.78 23.10
N THR A 122 8.20 -7.96 23.03
CA THR A 122 9.09 -7.81 24.18
C THR A 122 9.57 -6.35 24.25
N GLU A 123 9.88 -5.84 25.44
CA GLU A 123 10.41 -4.47 25.66
C GLU A 123 11.56 -4.08 24.70
N LYS A 124 12.18 -5.06 24.08
CA LYS A 124 13.33 -4.92 23.20
C LYS A 124 12.98 -4.41 21.77
N TYR A 125 11.71 -4.45 21.35
CA TYR A 125 11.27 -4.13 19.97
C TYR A 125 10.24 -2.98 19.88
N ASN A 126 10.15 -2.15 20.89
CA ASN A 126 9.17 -1.07 21.02
C ASN A 126 9.20 -0.01 19.87
N ASN A 127 10.26 0.05 19.08
CA ASN A 127 10.41 1.08 18.06
C ASN A 127 9.90 0.68 16.66
N LEU A 128 9.67 -0.61 16.37
CA LEU A 128 9.24 -1.08 15.05
C LEU A 128 7.74 -0.96 14.84
N ASP A 129 6.95 -0.81 15.88
CA ASP A 129 5.50 -0.83 15.84
C ASP A 129 4.83 0.49 15.51
N ILE A 130 5.59 1.58 15.54
CA ILE A 130 5.02 2.94 15.42
C ILE A 130 4.85 3.33 13.95
N TYR A 131 5.52 2.65 13.02
CA TYR A 131 5.50 3.05 11.63
C TYR A 131 4.69 2.12 10.70
N GLN A 132 4.47 0.86 11.10
CA GLN A 132 3.73 -0.13 10.29
C GLN A 132 2.87 -1.06 11.16
N ILE A 133 1.75 -1.50 10.59
CA ILE A 133 0.85 -2.52 11.18
C ILE A 133 0.81 -3.72 10.23
N ASN A 134 1.13 -4.91 10.74
CA ASN A 134 1.16 -6.13 9.95
C ASN A 134 -0.25 -6.73 9.79
N CYS A 135 -0.71 -6.78 8.57
CA CYS A 135 -2.02 -7.32 8.19
C CYS A 135 -2.05 -7.55 6.68
N THR A 136 -2.75 -8.58 6.20
CA THR A 136 -3.09 -8.61 4.78
C THR A 136 -4.13 -7.54 4.48
N TYR A 137 -4.09 -6.95 3.30
CA TYR A 137 -5.05 -5.91 2.95
C TYR A 137 -6.48 -6.43 2.81
N TYR A 138 -6.63 -7.70 2.42
CA TYR A 138 -7.92 -8.37 2.37
C TYR A 138 -8.53 -8.52 3.76
N SER A 139 -7.77 -8.98 4.76
CA SER A 139 -8.25 -9.07 6.14
C SER A 139 -8.46 -7.69 6.78
N ALA A 140 -7.66 -6.69 6.43
CA ALA A 140 -7.88 -5.32 6.87
C ALA A 140 -9.26 -4.77 6.43
N LEU A 141 -9.82 -5.31 5.36
CA LEU A 141 -11.18 -5.00 4.87
C LEU A 141 -12.25 -6.00 5.35
N GLY A 142 -11.97 -6.76 6.41
CA GLY A 142 -12.92 -7.69 7.02
C GLY A 142 -13.16 -8.96 6.21
N ASP A 143 -12.23 -9.37 5.37
CA ASP A 143 -12.37 -10.50 4.43
C ASP A 143 -13.56 -10.34 3.46
N ASP A 144 -13.94 -9.09 3.15
CA ASP A 144 -15.07 -8.77 2.27
C ASP A 144 -14.59 -8.58 0.83
N ASP A 145 -15.10 -9.44 -0.07
CA ASP A 145 -14.73 -9.45 -1.49
C ASP A 145 -15.05 -8.12 -2.19
N ASN A 146 -16.18 -7.48 -1.87
CA ASN A 146 -16.59 -6.25 -2.53
C ASN A 146 -15.75 -5.06 -2.05
N ALA A 147 -15.50 -4.96 -0.74
CA ALA A 147 -14.63 -3.92 -0.19
C ALA A 147 -13.21 -4.05 -0.75
N TYR A 148 -12.72 -5.29 -0.89
CA TYR A 148 -11.41 -5.56 -1.44
C TYR A 148 -11.31 -5.17 -2.93
N LEU A 149 -12.29 -5.57 -3.75
CA LEU A 149 -12.33 -5.21 -5.17
C LEU A 149 -12.49 -3.70 -5.37
N LEU A 150 -13.27 -3.02 -4.52
CA LEU A 150 -13.36 -1.57 -4.53
C LEU A 150 -12.00 -0.92 -4.25
N ALA A 151 -11.29 -1.39 -3.22
CA ALA A 151 -9.97 -0.88 -2.88
C ALA A 151 -8.97 -1.10 -4.02
N ARG A 152 -8.96 -2.28 -4.65
CA ARG A 152 -8.11 -2.58 -5.79
C ARG A 152 -8.48 -1.74 -7.03
N ALA A 153 -9.75 -1.51 -7.29
CA ALA A 153 -10.17 -0.63 -8.37
C ALA A 153 -9.66 0.80 -8.15
N ILE A 154 -9.78 1.33 -6.93
CA ILE A 154 -9.25 2.65 -6.60
C ILE A 154 -7.71 2.68 -6.79
N GLN A 155 -6.98 1.66 -6.32
CA GLN A 155 -5.54 1.54 -6.55
C GLN A 155 -5.19 1.58 -8.05
N PHE A 156 -5.91 0.84 -8.88
CA PHE A 156 -5.61 0.74 -10.32
C PHE A 156 -5.98 2.01 -11.08
N PHE A 157 -6.90 2.79 -10.58
CA PHE A 157 -7.24 4.10 -11.13
C PHE A 157 -6.46 5.25 -10.48
N ALA A 158 -5.73 5.02 -9.40
CA ALA A 158 -4.85 6.02 -8.79
C ALA A 158 -3.70 6.42 -9.73
N PRO A 159 -3.15 7.63 -9.60
CA PRO A 159 -2.02 8.07 -10.42
C PRO A 159 -0.75 7.29 -10.05
N GLY A 160 -0.09 6.71 -11.05
CA GLY A 160 1.10 5.88 -10.92
C GLY A 160 0.95 4.51 -11.56
N THR A 161 1.90 3.64 -11.30
CA THR A 161 1.92 2.25 -11.78
C THR A 161 1.49 1.32 -10.65
N PRO A 162 0.38 0.59 -10.77
CA PRO A 162 -0.05 -0.33 -9.73
C PRO A 162 0.90 -1.51 -9.57
N GLN A 163 1.24 -1.83 -8.31
CA GLN A 163 1.95 -3.04 -7.93
C GLN A 163 1.04 -3.87 -7.01
N VAL A 164 0.93 -5.16 -7.28
CA VAL A 164 0.16 -6.10 -6.47
C VAL A 164 1.08 -7.14 -5.87
N TYR A 165 1.09 -7.22 -4.55
CA TYR A 165 1.84 -8.21 -3.80
C TYR A 165 1.18 -9.60 -3.94
N TYR A 166 1.98 -10.69 -3.93
CA TYR A 166 1.47 -12.03 -4.25
C TYR A 166 0.35 -12.51 -3.31
N VAL A 167 0.43 -12.19 -2.00
CA VAL A 167 -0.66 -12.54 -1.07
C VAL A 167 -1.93 -11.77 -1.42
N GLY A 168 -1.80 -10.49 -1.76
CA GLY A 168 -2.93 -9.68 -2.20
C GLY A 168 -3.48 -10.10 -3.56
N LEU A 169 -2.64 -10.59 -4.48
CA LEU A 169 -3.11 -11.13 -5.77
C LEU A 169 -4.12 -12.25 -5.57
N LEU A 170 -3.93 -13.06 -4.55
CA LEU A 170 -4.79 -14.18 -4.21
C LEU A 170 -5.87 -13.82 -3.17
N ALA A 171 -6.06 -12.53 -2.84
CA ALA A 171 -6.95 -12.08 -1.77
C ALA A 171 -6.75 -12.91 -0.49
N GLY A 172 -5.47 -13.04 -0.10
CA GLY A 172 -5.05 -13.89 1.01
C GLY A 172 -5.40 -13.26 2.36
N LYS A 173 -5.84 -14.12 3.28
CA LYS A 173 -6.15 -13.74 4.66
C LYS A 173 -4.90 -13.68 5.53
N ASN A 174 -5.05 -13.09 6.71
CA ASN A 174 -4.04 -13.15 7.75
C ASN A 174 -3.69 -14.60 8.10
N ASP A 175 -2.41 -14.96 8.01
CA ASP A 175 -1.92 -16.29 8.40
C ASP A 175 -1.54 -16.30 9.88
N ILE A 176 -2.57 -16.52 10.70
CA ILE A 176 -2.41 -16.59 12.16
C ILE A 176 -1.58 -17.82 12.55
N SER A 177 -1.72 -18.92 11.83
CA SER A 177 -0.96 -20.15 12.12
C SER A 177 0.54 -19.94 11.94
N LEU A 178 0.95 -19.34 10.81
CA LEU A 178 2.33 -19.03 10.55
C LEU A 178 2.89 -18.00 11.52
N LEU A 179 2.08 -16.98 11.90
CA LEU A 179 2.44 -16.01 12.93
C LEU A 179 2.70 -16.69 14.28
N GLU A 180 1.81 -17.58 14.70
CA GLU A 180 1.93 -18.29 15.98
C GLU A 180 3.09 -19.27 16.01
N GLU A 181 3.37 -19.96 14.92
CA GLU A 181 4.48 -20.89 14.79
C GLU A 181 5.82 -20.17 14.85
N THR A 182 5.95 -19.08 14.08
CA THR A 182 7.24 -18.41 13.90
C THR A 182 7.51 -17.30 14.91
N LYS A 183 6.47 -16.75 15.54
CA LYS A 183 6.52 -15.55 16.41
C LYS A 183 7.12 -14.32 15.70
N GLU A 184 7.16 -14.33 14.36
CA GLU A 184 7.59 -13.22 13.53
C GLU A 184 6.38 -12.45 13.03
N GLY A 185 6.21 -11.19 13.50
CA GLY A 185 5.02 -10.38 13.26
C GLY A 185 4.62 -10.24 11.80
N ARG A 186 5.60 -10.11 10.90
CA ARG A 186 5.36 -9.95 9.46
C ARG A 186 4.84 -11.23 8.79
N ASN A 187 4.98 -12.39 9.41
CA ASN A 187 4.53 -13.65 8.81
C ASN A 187 3.01 -13.74 8.71
N ILE A 188 2.27 -12.90 9.42
CA ILE A 188 0.81 -12.79 9.27
C ILE A 188 0.38 -12.46 7.83
N ASN A 189 1.20 -11.74 7.07
CA ASN A 189 0.93 -11.36 5.68
C ASN A 189 1.94 -11.95 4.68
N ARG A 190 2.58 -13.09 5.02
CA ARG A 190 3.58 -13.77 4.19
C ARG A 190 3.27 -15.25 4.03
N HIS A 191 2.02 -15.60 3.80
CA HIS A 191 1.63 -17.00 3.59
C HIS A 191 2.43 -17.63 2.45
N TYR A 192 2.92 -18.86 2.65
CA TYR A 192 3.64 -19.63 1.64
C TYR A 192 2.68 -20.57 0.91
N TYR A 193 2.25 -20.16 -0.28
CA TYR A 193 1.32 -20.94 -1.08
C TYR A 193 1.99 -22.13 -1.75
N THR A 194 1.38 -23.30 -1.66
CA THR A 194 1.67 -24.44 -2.52
C THR A 194 1.00 -24.28 -3.89
N GLU A 195 1.46 -25.01 -4.90
CA GLU A 195 0.83 -25.00 -6.23
C GLU A 195 -0.66 -25.39 -6.18
N GLU A 196 -1.00 -26.36 -5.30
CA GLU A 196 -2.38 -26.78 -5.10
C GLU A 196 -3.25 -25.66 -4.50
N GLU A 197 -2.73 -24.95 -3.53
CA GLU A 197 -3.41 -23.79 -2.94
C GLU A 197 -3.60 -22.69 -3.98
N ILE A 198 -2.57 -22.34 -4.74
CA ILE A 198 -2.67 -21.37 -5.84
C ILE A 198 -3.78 -21.78 -6.81
N GLY A 199 -3.81 -23.09 -7.19
CA GLY A 199 -4.84 -23.62 -8.09
C GLY A 199 -6.26 -23.46 -7.55
N ARG A 200 -6.46 -23.54 -6.23
CA ARG A 200 -7.77 -23.27 -5.59
C ARG A 200 -8.07 -21.76 -5.51
N GLU A 201 -7.09 -20.96 -5.08
CA GLU A 201 -7.29 -19.53 -4.85
C GLU A 201 -7.63 -18.77 -6.15
N VAL A 202 -7.03 -19.14 -7.29
CA VAL A 202 -7.32 -18.51 -8.58
C VAL A 202 -8.73 -18.79 -9.10
N GLU A 203 -9.40 -19.81 -8.56
CA GLU A 203 -10.79 -20.11 -8.90
C GLU A 203 -11.81 -19.27 -8.13
N ARG A 204 -11.40 -18.59 -7.06
CA ARG A 204 -12.28 -17.72 -6.27
C ARG A 204 -12.78 -16.54 -7.12
N PRO A 205 -14.06 -16.17 -7.01
CA PRO A 205 -14.64 -15.06 -7.79
C PRO A 205 -13.90 -13.73 -7.60
N VAL A 206 -13.47 -13.42 -6.38
CA VAL A 206 -12.72 -12.19 -6.07
C VAL A 206 -11.38 -12.14 -6.80
N VAL A 207 -10.66 -13.26 -6.86
CA VAL A 207 -9.37 -13.34 -7.56
C VAL A 207 -9.56 -13.22 -9.07
N LYS A 208 -10.56 -13.89 -9.65
CA LYS A 208 -10.90 -13.76 -11.07
C LYS A 208 -11.24 -12.32 -11.44
N GLN A 209 -12.06 -11.65 -10.63
CA GLN A 209 -12.42 -10.24 -10.87
C GLN A 209 -11.21 -9.31 -10.71
N LEU A 210 -10.32 -9.57 -9.75
CA LEU A 210 -9.08 -8.84 -9.62
C LEU A 210 -8.20 -8.99 -10.86
N LEU A 211 -8.05 -10.20 -11.40
CA LEU A 211 -7.29 -10.45 -12.62
C LEU A 211 -7.89 -9.72 -13.83
N GLU A 212 -9.23 -9.64 -13.94
CA GLU A 212 -9.86 -8.84 -15.00
C GLU A 212 -9.62 -7.33 -14.82
N LEU A 213 -9.63 -6.81 -13.59
CA LEU A 213 -9.24 -5.41 -13.32
C LEU A 213 -7.77 -5.14 -13.70
N MET A 214 -6.87 -6.06 -13.39
CA MET A 214 -5.45 -5.96 -13.79
C MET A 214 -5.31 -5.96 -15.31
N LYS A 215 -6.06 -6.84 -16.01
CA LYS A 215 -6.08 -6.89 -17.46
C LYS A 215 -6.60 -5.58 -18.05
N LEU A 216 -7.70 -5.04 -17.52
CA LEU A 216 -8.23 -3.74 -17.92
C LEU A 216 -7.15 -2.65 -17.77
N ARG A 217 -6.50 -2.56 -16.59
CA ARG A 217 -5.47 -1.55 -16.31
C ARG A 217 -4.27 -1.66 -17.27
N ASN A 218 -3.89 -2.88 -17.66
CA ASN A 218 -2.74 -3.14 -18.51
C ASN A 218 -3.01 -2.95 -19.99
N THR A 219 -4.26 -3.03 -20.45
CA THR A 219 -4.59 -3.09 -21.88
C THR A 219 -5.45 -1.95 -22.39
N HIS A 220 -6.14 -1.23 -21.50
CA HIS A 220 -7.04 -0.16 -21.94
C HIS A 220 -6.25 1.12 -22.24
N PRO A 221 -6.35 1.69 -23.46
CA PRO A 221 -5.52 2.80 -23.90
C PRO A 221 -5.76 4.11 -23.13
N ALA A 222 -6.85 4.24 -22.39
CA ALA A 222 -7.09 5.42 -21.56
C ALA A 222 -6.00 5.61 -20.50
N PHE A 223 -5.37 4.53 -20.02
CA PHE A 223 -4.31 4.60 -19.00
C PHE A 223 -2.96 5.10 -19.53
N ASP A 224 -2.84 5.32 -20.82
CA ASP A 224 -1.73 6.07 -21.44
C ASP A 224 -2.00 7.58 -21.47
N GLY A 225 -3.19 8.00 -21.03
CA GLY A 225 -3.62 9.40 -20.96
C GLY A 225 -3.26 10.07 -19.63
N GLU A 226 -4.01 11.13 -19.31
CA GLU A 226 -3.84 11.90 -18.09
C GLU A 226 -4.87 11.51 -17.03
N PHE A 227 -4.42 11.43 -15.80
CA PHE A 227 -5.28 11.22 -14.64
C PHE A 227 -6.03 12.50 -14.28
N TYR A 228 -7.32 12.37 -13.95
CA TYR A 228 -8.12 13.46 -13.43
C TYR A 228 -9.10 12.98 -12.35
N MET A 229 -9.53 13.91 -11.50
CA MET A 229 -10.63 13.72 -10.55
C MET A 229 -11.75 14.70 -10.85
N LEU A 230 -12.99 14.25 -10.67
CA LEU A 230 -14.14 15.14 -10.75
C LEU A 230 -14.63 15.48 -9.33
N PRO A 231 -15.15 16.73 -9.13
CA PRO A 231 -15.76 17.12 -7.86
C PRO A 231 -16.93 16.20 -7.51
N CYS A 232 -16.98 15.77 -6.25
CA CYS A 232 -18.03 14.91 -5.71
C CYS A 232 -18.12 15.06 -4.20
N GLU A 233 -19.16 14.49 -3.60
CA GLU A 233 -19.39 14.52 -2.16
C GLU A 233 -18.30 13.74 -1.39
N LYS A 234 -18.24 13.94 -0.09
CA LYS A 234 -17.18 13.37 0.75
C LYS A 234 -17.20 11.83 0.80
N GLU A 235 -18.37 11.20 0.63
CA GLU A 235 -18.50 9.74 0.57
C GLU A 235 -18.25 9.17 -0.83
N GLN A 236 -17.98 10.01 -1.80
CA GLN A 236 -17.79 9.62 -3.19
C GLN A 236 -16.35 9.87 -3.63
N LEU A 237 -15.93 9.12 -4.65
CA LEU A 237 -14.66 9.33 -5.34
C LEU A 237 -14.88 9.06 -6.83
N ILE A 238 -14.57 10.05 -7.67
CA ILE A 238 -14.70 9.95 -9.13
C ILE A 238 -13.34 10.17 -9.75
N LEU A 239 -12.75 9.08 -10.21
CA LEU A 239 -11.44 9.05 -10.86
C LEU A 239 -11.58 8.75 -12.34
N GLY A 240 -10.72 9.31 -13.16
CA GLY A 240 -10.70 9.05 -14.59
C GLY A 240 -9.32 9.19 -15.23
N TRP A 241 -9.25 8.63 -16.42
CA TRP A 241 -8.09 8.66 -17.29
C TRP A 241 -8.53 9.01 -18.72
#